data_4cf3f6356bb6ebe355354d49d81fea7f
#
_entry.id   4cf3f6356bb6ebe355354d49d81fea7f
#
_cell.length_a   1.000
_cell.length_b   1.000
_cell.length_c   1.000
_cell.angle_alpha   90.00
_cell.angle_beta   90.00
_cell.angle_gamma   90.00
#
_symmetry.space_group_name_H-M   'P 1'
#
loop_
_entity.id
_entity.type
_entity.pdbx_description
1 polymer ?
#
loop_
_entity_poly.entity_id
_entity_poly.type
_entity_poly.pdbx_seq_one_letter_code
_entity_poly.pdbx_strand_id
1 'polypeptide(L)'
;MTDKIAVILSGCGVYDGSEVHEASAACTAISRAGKKIAFYAPDKDQFHMVNHVTSEDDTDSKRNVLVESARIARGTVLPLKDFNIEDVDAVIIPGGFGAAKNLCSFATSSEPQVDEDVARILR
;
A
#
# COMPACT_ATOMS: atom_id res chain seq x y z
N MET A 1 -11.41 21.79 -1.13
CA MET A 1 -10.17 21.05 -1.43
C MET A 1 -9.33 20.96 -0.17
N THR A 2 -8.77 19.81 0.09
CA THR A 2 -8.04 19.53 1.33
C THR A 2 -6.52 19.68 1.19
N ASP A 3 -6.01 19.85 -0.02
CA ASP A 3 -4.59 19.84 -0.36
C ASP A 3 -3.87 18.55 0.02
N LYS A 4 -4.61 17.47 0.26
CA LYS A 4 -4.05 16.16 0.60
C LYS A 4 -4.29 15.15 -0.51
N ILE A 5 -3.26 14.36 -0.77
CA ILE A 5 -3.33 13.20 -1.65
C ILE A 5 -3.10 11.96 -0.79
N ALA A 6 -4.01 11.01 -0.87
CA ALA A 6 -3.82 9.73 -0.20
C ALA A 6 -2.89 8.85 -1.00
N VAL A 7 -1.90 8.25 -0.34
CA VAL A 7 -1.07 7.21 -0.91
C VAL A 7 -1.39 5.92 -0.18
N ILE A 8 -1.96 4.96 -0.89
CA ILE A 8 -2.30 3.65 -0.32
C ILE A 8 -1.15 2.69 -0.59
N LEU A 9 -0.51 2.27 0.49
CA LEU A 9 0.61 1.35 0.45
C LEU A 9 0.14 -0.08 0.73
N SER A 10 0.93 -1.04 0.29
CA SER A 10 0.61 -2.47 0.40
C SER A 10 1.77 -3.30 0.94
N GLY A 11 2.63 -2.68 1.75
CA GLY A 11 3.86 -3.25 2.27
C GLY A 11 5.07 -2.51 1.74
N CYS A 12 6.25 -3.13 1.84
CA CYS A 12 7.52 -2.51 1.44
C CYS A 12 8.42 -3.53 0.75
N GLY A 13 8.44 -3.51 -0.58
CA GLY A 13 9.23 -4.43 -1.39
C GLY A 13 8.48 -4.84 -2.65
N VAL A 14 9.15 -4.89 -3.80
CA VAL A 14 8.48 -5.10 -5.09
C VAL A 14 7.77 -6.44 -5.18
N TYR A 15 8.30 -7.50 -4.59
CA TYR A 15 7.74 -8.85 -4.75
C TYR A 15 6.58 -9.17 -3.81
N ASP A 16 6.47 -8.46 -2.69
CA ASP A 16 5.48 -8.77 -1.65
C ASP A 16 4.76 -7.54 -1.07
N GLY A 17 5.13 -6.35 -1.53
CA GLY A 17 4.58 -5.09 -1.04
C GLY A 17 4.54 -4.03 -2.12
N SER A 18 4.57 -2.77 -1.71
CA SER A 18 4.70 -1.64 -2.62
C SER A 18 6.12 -1.57 -3.18
N GLU A 19 6.24 -1.23 -4.46
CA GLU A 19 7.54 -0.99 -5.08
C GLU A 19 8.10 0.33 -4.50
N VAL A 20 9.25 0.23 -3.86
CA VAL A 20 9.82 1.34 -3.07
C VAL A 20 10.15 2.56 -3.93
N HIS A 21 10.70 2.34 -5.12
CA HIS A 21 11.07 3.44 -6.03
C HIS A 21 9.84 4.14 -6.59
N GLU A 22 8.82 3.39 -6.99
CA GLU A 22 7.57 3.96 -7.48
C GLU A 22 6.86 4.76 -6.38
N ALA A 23 6.81 4.20 -5.18
CA ALA A 23 6.20 4.90 -4.04
C ALA A 23 6.95 6.19 -3.71
N SER A 24 8.29 6.14 -3.70
CA SER A 24 9.13 7.31 -3.43
C SER A 24 8.98 8.37 -4.52
N ALA A 25 8.95 7.96 -5.78
CA ALA A 25 8.76 8.87 -6.90
C ALA A 25 7.40 9.56 -6.84
N ALA A 26 6.35 8.82 -6.52
CA ALA A 26 5.00 9.38 -6.35
C ALA A 26 4.98 10.41 -5.22
N CYS A 27 5.58 10.11 -4.08
CA CYS A 27 5.66 11.04 -2.96
C CYS A 27 6.42 12.31 -3.32
N THR A 28 7.52 12.18 -4.05
CA THR A 28 8.30 13.33 -4.53
C THR A 28 7.46 14.21 -5.44
N ALA A 29 6.73 13.62 -6.38
CA ALA A 29 5.87 14.36 -7.30
C ALA A 29 4.76 15.12 -6.57
N ILE A 30 4.13 14.46 -5.59
CA ILE A 30 3.08 15.09 -4.77
C ILE A 30 3.65 16.29 -4.00
N SER A 31 4.81 16.11 -3.38
CA SER A 31 5.48 17.18 -2.63
C SER A 31 5.84 18.37 -3.52
N ARG A 32 6.36 18.11 -4.73
CA ARG A 32 6.67 19.16 -5.69
C ARG A 32 5.45 19.94 -6.16
N ALA A 33 4.29 19.28 -6.19
CA ALA A 33 3.03 19.92 -6.52
C ALA A 33 2.46 20.78 -5.38
N GLY A 34 3.16 20.85 -4.26
CA GLY A 34 2.72 21.63 -3.09
C GLY A 34 1.60 20.97 -2.29
N LYS A 35 1.38 19.68 -2.50
CA LYS A 35 0.33 18.92 -1.80
C LYS A 35 0.90 18.18 -0.60
N LYS A 36 0.02 17.88 0.35
CA LYS A 36 0.36 17.04 1.52
C LYS A 36 0.02 15.59 1.21
N ILE A 37 0.74 14.68 1.84
CA ILE A 37 0.53 13.25 1.68
C ILE A 37 -0.11 12.68 2.94
N ALA A 38 -1.16 11.89 2.76
CA ALA A 38 -1.74 11.07 3.81
C ALA A 38 -1.54 9.60 3.42
N PHE A 39 -0.79 8.86 4.24
CA PHE A 39 -0.50 7.46 3.99
C PHE A 39 -1.52 6.55 4.65
N TYR A 40 -1.96 5.55 3.91
CA TYR A 40 -2.88 4.51 4.38
C TYR A 40 -2.39 3.14 3.92
N ALA A 41 -2.69 2.13 4.71
CA ALA A 41 -2.42 0.73 4.34
C ALA A 41 -3.37 -0.18 5.11
N PRO A 42 -3.69 -1.37 4.58
CA PRO A 42 -4.49 -2.33 5.33
C PRO A 42 -3.73 -2.83 6.56
N ASP A 43 -4.42 -2.92 7.69
CA ASP A 43 -3.86 -3.49 8.91
C ASP A 43 -4.19 -4.99 8.95
N LYS A 44 -3.37 -5.76 8.27
CA LYS A 44 -3.55 -7.21 8.17
C LYS A 44 -2.21 -7.89 7.87
N ASP A 45 -2.20 -9.21 8.01
CA ASP A 45 -1.04 -10.00 7.66
C ASP A 45 -0.73 -9.90 6.17
N GLN A 46 0.54 -9.76 5.85
CA GLN A 46 1.04 -9.77 4.47
C GLN A 46 0.88 -11.17 3.89
N PHE A 47 0.43 -11.28 2.65
CA PHE A 47 0.18 -12.58 2.01
C PHE A 47 1.47 -13.38 1.82
N HIS A 48 2.49 -12.77 1.21
CA HIS A 48 3.81 -13.37 1.04
C HIS A 48 4.87 -12.54 1.76
N MET A 49 5.93 -13.22 2.23
CA MET A 49 7.14 -12.58 2.70
C MET A 49 8.26 -13.12 1.83
N VAL A 50 8.73 -12.31 0.88
CA VAL A 50 9.68 -12.75 -0.14
C VAL A 50 11.09 -12.31 0.23
N ASN A 51 12.05 -13.24 0.11
CA ASN A 51 13.46 -12.88 0.16
C ASN A 51 13.83 -12.25 -1.18
N HIS A 52 14.06 -10.95 -1.18
CA HIS A 52 14.30 -10.20 -2.42
C HIS A 52 15.65 -10.50 -3.08
N VAL A 53 16.56 -11.19 -2.40
CA VAL A 53 17.81 -11.67 -2.99
C VAL A 53 17.56 -12.92 -3.82
N THR A 54 16.79 -13.87 -3.27
CA THR A 54 16.56 -15.18 -3.90
C THR A 54 15.27 -15.27 -4.68
N SER A 55 14.34 -14.34 -4.48
CA SER A 55 12.96 -14.34 -5.01
C SER A 55 12.10 -15.49 -4.44
N GLU A 56 12.52 -16.11 -3.38
CA GLU A 56 11.80 -17.22 -2.74
C GLU A 56 10.97 -16.72 -1.55
N ASP A 57 9.83 -17.37 -1.31
CA ASP A 57 9.00 -17.08 -0.16
C ASP A 57 9.68 -17.51 1.13
N ASP A 58 9.68 -16.65 2.12
CA ASP A 58 10.09 -16.96 3.48
C ASP A 58 8.85 -17.37 4.27
N THR A 59 8.57 -18.66 4.34
CA THR A 59 7.38 -19.20 4.98
C THR A 59 7.45 -19.16 6.51
N ASP A 60 8.62 -18.89 7.07
CA ASP A 60 8.82 -18.82 8.53
C ASP A 60 8.58 -17.42 9.09
N SER A 61 8.48 -16.41 8.23
CA SER A 61 8.24 -15.02 8.64
C SER A 61 6.76 -14.68 8.66
N LYS A 62 6.41 -13.76 9.55
CA LYS A 62 5.12 -13.07 9.52
C LYS A 62 5.36 -11.59 9.51
N ARG A 63 4.66 -10.87 8.64
CA ARG A 63 4.75 -9.42 8.56
C ARG A 63 3.36 -8.82 8.40
N ASN A 64 3.19 -7.63 8.95
CA ASN A 64 1.94 -6.88 8.86
C ASN A 64 2.08 -5.81 7.77
N VAL A 65 1.10 -5.70 6.89
CA VAL A 65 1.14 -4.76 5.76
C VAL A 65 1.28 -3.32 6.24
N LEU A 66 0.52 -2.92 7.25
CA LEU A 66 0.57 -1.56 7.80
C LEU A 66 1.96 -1.25 8.37
N VAL A 67 2.51 -2.16 9.15
CA VAL A 67 3.81 -2.00 9.78
C VAL A 67 4.92 -1.89 8.74
N GLU A 68 4.89 -2.76 7.72
CA GLU A 68 5.89 -2.71 6.65
C GLU A 68 5.75 -1.45 5.78
N SER A 69 4.52 -1.02 5.54
CA SER A 69 4.26 0.23 4.80
C SER A 69 4.84 1.46 5.50
N ALA A 70 4.90 1.44 6.82
CA ALA A 70 5.49 2.53 7.60
C ALA A 70 6.98 2.74 7.31
N ARG A 71 7.67 1.76 6.73
CA ARG A 71 9.07 1.92 6.29
C ARG A 71 9.18 2.94 5.16
N ILE A 72 8.19 2.97 4.26
CA ILE A 72 8.12 3.93 3.16
C ILE A 72 7.59 5.27 3.67
N ALA A 73 6.51 5.25 4.44
CA ALA A 73 5.88 6.45 4.99
C ALA A 73 6.73 7.13 6.05
N ARG A 74 7.62 6.39 6.69
CA ARG A 74 8.49 6.85 7.78
C ARG A 74 7.71 7.30 9.00
N GLY A 75 6.84 6.41 9.45
CA GLY A 75 6.12 6.57 10.71
C GLY A 75 4.62 6.66 10.55
N THR A 76 4.10 7.80 10.15
CA THR A 76 2.65 8.00 10.16
C THR A 76 1.98 7.34 8.96
N VAL A 77 1.31 6.23 9.20
CA VAL A 77 0.46 5.55 8.25
C VAL A 77 -0.79 5.08 8.99
N LEU A 78 -1.96 5.33 8.44
CA LEU A 78 -3.24 5.00 9.08
C LEU A 78 -3.85 3.74 8.45
N PRO A 79 -4.59 2.94 9.25
CA PRO A 79 -5.31 1.81 8.68
C PRO A 79 -6.35 2.25 7.65
N LEU A 80 -6.52 1.48 6.58
CA LEU A 80 -7.52 1.78 5.55
C LEU A 80 -8.94 1.90 6.09
N LYS A 81 -9.26 1.19 7.16
CA LYS A 81 -10.60 1.28 7.77
C LYS A 81 -10.93 2.70 8.24
N ASP A 82 -9.91 3.50 8.53
CA ASP A 82 -10.09 4.88 9.01
C ASP A 82 -10.08 5.91 7.87
N PHE A 83 -9.98 5.46 6.62
CA PHE A 83 -9.98 6.34 5.46
C PHE A 83 -11.34 7.00 5.26
N ASN A 84 -11.32 8.32 5.09
CA ASN A 84 -12.50 9.08 4.71
C ASN A 84 -12.18 9.85 3.42
N ILE A 85 -12.99 9.63 2.38
CA ILE A 85 -12.79 10.24 1.07
C ILE A 85 -12.84 11.77 1.13
N GLU A 86 -13.54 12.33 2.11
CA GLU A 86 -13.63 13.78 2.26
C GLU A 86 -12.33 14.41 2.74
N ASP A 87 -11.39 13.62 3.28
CA ASP A 87 -10.13 14.13 3.79
C ASP A 87 -9.07 14.33 2.71
N VAL A 88 -9.31 13.84 1.50
CA VAL A 88 -8.30 13.86 0.42
C VAL A 88 -8.92 14.28 -0.90
N ASP A 89 -8.08 14.83 -1.78
CA ASP A 89 -8.49 15.27 -3.11
C ASP A 89 -8.29 14.18 -4.17
N ALA A 90 -7.40 13.24 -3.92
CA ALA A 90 -7.09 12.16 -4.86
C ALA A 90 -6.45 10.99 -4.13
N VAL A 91 -6.40 9.85 -4.80
CA VAL A 91 -5.79 8.61 -4.29
C VAL A 91 -4.77 8.12 -5.30
N ILE A 92 -3.58 7.75 -4.81
CA ILE A 92 -2.54 7.12 -5.60
C ILE A 92 -2.20 5.79 -4.95
N ILE A 93 -2.13 4.75 -5.77
CA ILE A 93 -1.72 3.41 -5.35
C ILE A 93 -0.44 3.05 -6.10
N PRO A 94 0.73 3.11 -5.46
CA PRO A 94 1.98 2.71 -6.11
C PRO A 94 1.95 1.23 -6.50
N GLY A 95 2.70 0.88 -7.55
CA GLY A 95 2.83 -0.50 -8.01
C GLY A 95 3.58 -1.39 -7.03
N GLY A 96 3.87 -2.60 -7.48
CA GLY A 96 4.46 -3.67 -6.71
C GLY A 96 3.47 -4.82 -6.56
N PHE A 97 3.97 -6.03 -6.35
CA PHE A 97 3.10 -7.20 -6.21
C PHE A 97 2.20 -7.15 -4.99
N GLY A 98 2.53 -6.32 -3.98
CA GLY A 98 1.66 -6.12 -2.84
C GLY A 98 0.28 -5.58 -3.20
N ALA A 99 0.18 -4.77 -4.26
CA ALA A 99 -1.12 -4.30 -4.74
C ALA A 99 -2.01 -5.46 -5.20
N ALA A 100 -1.42 -6.48 -5.81
CA ALA A 100 -2.15 -7.66 -6.28
C ALA A 100 -2.27 -8.78 -5.23
N LYS A 101 -1.50 -8.72 -4.16
CA LYS A 101 -1.47 -9.73 -3.10
C LYS A 101 -2.13 -9.29 -1.80
N ASN A 102 -2.04 -8.02 -1.46
CA ASN A 102 -2.48 -7.49 -0.17
C ASN A 102 -3.72 -6.59 -0.26
N LEU A 103 -3.91 -5.89 -1.39
CA LEU A 103 -5.09 -5.05 -1.61
C LEU A 103 -6.24 -5.83 -2.27
N CYS A 104 -5.93 -6.95 -2.84
CA CYS A 104 -6.87 -7.87 -3.47
C CYS A 104 -6.22 -9.24 -3.56
N SER A 105 -6.94 -10.22 -4.09
CA SER A 105 -6.42 -11.57 -4.29
C SER A 105 -6.15 -11.91 -5.77
N PHE A 106 -5.97 -10.90 -6.61
CA PHE A 106 -5.78 -11.06 -8.05
C PHE A 106 -4.63 -12.01 -8.40
N ALA A 107 -3.50 -11.88 -7.70
CA ALA A 107 -2.31 -12.67 -7.99
C ALA A 107 -2.37 -14.11 -7.46
N THR A 108 -3.35 -14.43 -6.60
CA THR A 108 -3.32 -15.66 -5.80
C THR A 108 -4.59 -16.49 -5.86
N SER A 109 -5.64 -16.01 -6.53
CA SER A 109 -6.93 -16.69 -6.59
C SER A 109 -7.46 -16.71 -8.02
N SER A 110 -8.13 -17.81 -8.38
CA SER A 110 -8.85 -17.93 -9.64
C SER A 110 -10.14 -17.08 -9.66
N GLU A 111 -10.66 -16.74 -8.48
CA GLU A 111 -11.81 -15.86 -8.31
C GLU A 111 -11.38 -14.66 -7.44
N PRO A 112 -10.67 -13.68 -8.05
CA PRO A 112 -10.11 -12.59 -7.28
C PRO A 112 -11.18 -11.71 -6.63
N GLN A 113 -10.88 -11.25 -5.42
CA GLN A 113 -11.71 -10.30 -4.69
C GLN A 113 -10.87 -9.12 -4.23
N VAL A 114 -11.47 -7.95 -4.20
CA VAL A 114 -10.83 -6.74 -3.69
C VAL A 114 -11.09 -6.65 -2.19
N ASP A 115 -10.07 -6.25 -1.44
CA ASP A 115 -10.22 -5.95 -0.01
C ASP A 115 -11.40 -5.00 0.20
N GLU A 116 -12.21 -5.25 1.24
CA GLU A 116 -13.44 -4.48 1.48
C GLU A 116 -13.19 -2.98 1.61
N ASP A 117 -12.15 -2.58 2.33
CA ASP A 117 -11.84 -1.18 2.52
C ASP A 117 -11.33 -0.54 1.22
N VAL A 118 -10.52 -1.27 0.44
CA VAL A 118 -10.06 -0.80 -0.87
C VAL A 118 -11.26 -0.60 -1.81
N ALA A 119 -12.17 -1.56 -1.84
CA ALA A 119 -13.37 -1.46 -2.68
C ALA A 119 -14.24 -0.26 -2.28
N ARG A 120 -14.41 -0.03 -0.98
CA ARG A 120 -15.16 1.11 -0.45
C ARG A 120 -14.54 2.44 -0.89
N ILE A 121 -13.22 2.53 -0.82
CA ILE A 121 -12.48 3.76 -1.14
C ILE A 121 -12.56 4.07 -2.64
N LEU A 122 -12.47 3.05 -3.50
CA LEU A 122 -12.41 3.24 -4.95
C LEU A 122 -13.77 3.36 -5.63
N ARG A 123 -14.84 3.24 -4.89
CA ARG A 123 -16.20 3.48 -5.39
C ARG A 123 -16.58 4.96 -5.18
#